data_eae050763ea1dad2646e27f2a82dab2b
#
_entry.id   eae050763ea1dad2646e27f2a82dab2b
#
_cell.length_a   1.000
_cell.length_b   1.000
_cell.length_c   1.000
_cell.angle_alpha   90.00
_cell.angle_beta   90.00
_cell.angle_gamma   90.00
#
_symmetry.space_group_name_H-M   'P 1'
#
loop_
_entity.id
_entity.type
_entity.pdbx_description
1 polymer ?
#
loop_
_entity_poly.entity_id
_entity_poly.type
_entity_poly.pdbx_seq_one_letter_code
_entity_poly.pdbx_strand_id
1 'polypeptide(L)'
;MTLFLNNPDAVLEATIEPHSENKPSPEESVKSIVRSIVQDANWGAAADDDIEVSSLTGGITNILYLVHHKSTNQKVIVRVYGRGTHAFIDRSTENVVFAEMSRLGVGPTFFGRFTNGRVEGYLHAKALTYDQLVDDEIYPHIASALARFHNTCIPQLAAVAADNFFLWRKIDVFFSIAEGIFFA
;
A
#
# COMPACT_ATOMS: atom_id res chain seq x y z
N MET A 1 -3.54 12.16 15.15
CA MET A 1 -2.88 10.86 15.36
C MET A 1 -3.82 9.80 14.85
N THR A 2 -3.50 9.16 13.75
CA THR A 2 -4.42 8.30 13.01
C THR A 2 -4.77 7.05 13.81
N LEU A 3 -6.06 6.73 13.93
CA LEU A 3 -6.59 5.55 14.62
C LEU A 3 -5.88 4.26 14.18
N PHE A 4 -5.56 4.17 12.89
CA PHE A 4 -4.97 3.00 12.26
C PHE A 4 -3.46 2.83 12.50
N LEU A 5 -2.70 3.90 12.82
CA LEU A 5 -1.29 3.77 13.21
C LEU A 5 -1.12 3.08 14.57
N ASN A 6 -2.10 3.26 15.46
CA ASN A 6 -2.10 2.61 16.76
C ASN A 6 -2.75 1.21 16.73
N ASN A 7 -3.48 0.91 15.67
CA ASN A 7 -4.13 -0.38 15.45
C ASN A 7 -4.06 -0.74 13.95
N PRO A 8 -2.93 -1.26 13.47
CA PRO A 8 -2.75 -1.63 12.07
C PRO A 8 -3.68 -2.76 11.62
N ASP A 9 -4.29 -3.48 12.55
CA ASP A 9 -5.28 -4.52 12.27
C ASP A 9 -6.70 -3.98 12.10
N ALA A 10 -6.95 -2.72 12.47
CA ALA A 10 -8.24 -2.10 12.22
C ALA A 10 -8.53 -2.02 10.71
N VAL A 11 -9.73 -2.42 10.31
CA VAL A 11 -10.18 -2.44 8.92
C VAL A 11 -11.46 -1.63 8.80
N LEU A 12 -11.51 -0.70 7.87
CA LEU A 12 -12.77 -0.07 7.47
C LEU A 12 -13.55 -1.08 6.62
N GLU A 13 -14.77 -1.44 7.04
CA GLU A 13 -15.65 -2.32 6.29
C GLU A 13 -16.21 -1.62 5.06
N ALA A 14 -15.37 -1.49 4.05
CA ALA A 14 -15.67 -0.88 2.77
C ALA A 14 -14.87 -1.57 1.66
N THR A 15 -15.41 -1.60 0.45
CA THR A 15 -14.81 -2.26 -0.71
C THR A 15 -14.86 -1.33 -1.92
N ILE A 16 -13.80 -1.31 -2.71
CA ILE A 16 -13.78 -0.68 -4.04
C ILE A 16 -13.83 -1.77 -5.09
N GLU A 17 -14.78 -1.68 -6.00
CA GLU A 17 -14.88 -2.53 -7.20
C GLU A 17 -14.43 -1.73 -8.42
N PRO A 18 -13.15 -1.82 -8.84
CA PRO A 18 -12.54 -0.90 -9.82
C PRO A 18 -13.18 -0.94 -11.21
N HIS A 19 -13.86 -2.03 -11.53
CA HIS A 19 -14.51 -2.24 -12.84
C HIS A 19 -16.04 -2.25 -12.73
N SER A 20 -16.59 -1.75 -11.63
CA SER A 20 -18.04 -1.69 -11.46
C SER A 20 -18.64 -0.53 -12.25
N GLU A 21 -19.68 -0.81 -13.02
CA GLU A 21 -20.55 0.19 -13.65
C GLU A 21 -21.73 0.56 -12.73
N ASN A 22 -21.86 -0.13 -11.59
CA ASN A 22 -22.91 0.12 -10.61
C ASN A 22 -22.52 1.27 -9.66
N LYS A 23 -23.51 1.84 -8.97
CA LYS A 23 -23.27 2.81 -7.91
C LYS A 23 -23.08 2.11 -6.54
N PRO A 24 -22.20 2.63 -5.68
CA PRO A 24 -21.32 3.76 -5.95
C PRO A 24 -20.26 3.43 -7.01
N SER A 25 -19.90 4.40 -7.83
CA SER A 25 -18.79 4.28 -8.78
C SER A 25 -17.47 4.05 -8.03
N PRO A 26 -16.42 3.52 -8.71
CA PRO A 26 -15.10 3.42 -8.11
C PRO A 26 -14.60 4.75 -7.55
N GLU A 27 -14.82 5.86 -8.24
CA GLU A 27 -14.42 7.20 -7.80
C GLU A 27 -15.16 7.64 -6.53
N GLU A 28 -16.49 7.48 -6.48
CA GLU A 28 -17.29 7.79 -5.29
C GLU A 28 -16.85 6.95 -4.08
N SER A 29 -16.58 5.65 -4.30
CA SER A 29 -16.06 4.75 -3.27
C SER A 29 -14.70 5.19 -2.76
N VAL A 30 -13.78 5.59 -3.64
CA VAL A 30 -12.45 6.11 -3.30
C VAL A 30 -12.57 7.37 -2.44
N LYS A 31 -13.38 8.35 -2.85
CA LYS A 31 -13.61 9.58 -2.08
C LYS A 31 -14.15 9.30 -0.68
N SER A 32 -15.15 8.42 -0.58
CA SER A 32 -15.74 8.01 0.70
C SER A 32 -14.72 7.37 1.65
N ILE A 33 -13.91 6.44 1.13
CA ILE A 33 -12.88 5.74 1.91
C ILE A 33 -11.79 6.71 2.39
N VAL A 34 -11.33 7.61 1.53
CA VAL A 34 -10.31 8.62 1.90
C VAL A 34 -10.83 9.51 3.03
N ARG A 35 -12.07 10.02 2.94
CA ARG A 35 -12.69 10.82 4.00
C ARG A 35 -12.80 10.08 5.33
N SER A 36 -13.07 8.78 5.27
CA SER A 36 -13.22 7.95 6.47
C SER A 36 -11.88 7.60 7.12
N ILE A 37 -10.84 7.36 6.32
CA ILE A 37 -9.55 6.87 6.79
C ILE A 37 -8.58 8.02 7.10
N VAL A 38 -8.51 9.04 6.25
CA VAL A 38 -7.62 10.19 6.46
C VAL A 38 -8.25 11.15 7.46
N GLN A 39 -7.88 10.97 8.72
CA GLN A 39 -8.43 11.74 9.87
C GLN A 39 -7.85 13.16 9.94
N ASP A 40 -7.92 13.88 8.84
CA ASP A 40 -7.61 15.29 8.74
C ASP A 40 -8.93 16.03 8.46
N ALA A 41 -9.18 17.11 9.19
CA ALA A 41 -10.42 17.88 9.07
C ALA A 41 -10.66 18.39 7.64
N ASN A 42 -9.60 18.66 6.89
CA ASN A 42 -9.70 19.12 5.50
C ASN A 42 -10.33 18.03 4.61
N TRP A 43 -9.91 16.77 4.75
CA TRP A 43 -10.47 15.68 3.96
C TRP A 43 -11.92 15.34 4.33
N GLY A 44 -12.23 15.37 5.63
CA GLY A 44 -13.59 15.08 6.11
C GLY A 44 -14.63 16.12 5.67
N ALA A 45 -14.24 17.39 5.57
CA ALA A 45 -15.11 18.51 5.21
C ALA A 45 -15.04 18.87 3.70
N ALA A 46 -14.17 18.22 2.92
CA ALA A 46 -13.96 18.54 1.52
C ALA A 46 -15.23 18.34 0.67
N ALA A 47 -15.56 19.33 -0.15
CA ALA A 47 -16.58 19.18 -1.17
C ALA A 47 -16.14 18.15 -2.24
N ASP A 48 -17.08 17.52 -2.91
CA ASP A 48 -16.77 16.51 -3.93
C ASP A 48 -15.94 17.05 -5.09
N ASP A 49 -16.19 18.31 -5.48
CA ASP A 49 -15.46 18.99 -6.56
C ASP A 49 -14.02 19.35 -6.18
N ASP A 50 -13.71 19.37 -4.88
CA ASP A 50 -12.37 19.65 -4.38
C ASP A 50 -11.48 18.40 -4.29
N ILE A 51 -12.08 17.22 -4.40
CA ILE A 51 -11.36 15.95 -4.44
C ILE A 51 -11.34 15.41 -5.87
N GLU A 52 -10.15 15.37 -6.45
CA GLU A 52 -9.90 14.79 -7.76
C GLU A 52 -9.31 13.38 -7.60
N VAL A 53 -9.87 12.41 -8.34
CA VAL A 53 -9.41 11.03 -8.36
C VAL A 53 -8.91 10.70 -9.75
N SER A 54 -7.69 10.18 -9.84
CA SER A 54 -7.12 9.71 -11.10
C SER A 54 -6.52 8.32 -10.93
N SER A 55 -6.66 7.46 -11.93
CA SER A 55 -6.06 6.13 -11.93
C SER A 55 -4.59 6.23 -12.31
N LEU A 56 -3.71 5.59 -11.53
CA LEU A 56 -2.30 5.41 -11.86
C LEU A 56 -2.13 4.07 -12.57
N THR A 57 -1.61 4.11 -13.79
CA THR A 57 -1.36 2.92 -14.62
C THR A 57 -0.02 2.27 -14.27
N GLY A 58 0.12 0.96 -14.53
CA GLY A 58 1.40 0.22 -14.44
C GLY A 58 1.52 -0.79 -13.29
N GLY A 59 0.49 -0.97 -12.47
CA GLY A 59 0.46 -2.03 -11.46
C GLY A 59 -0.01 -3.37 -12.04
N ILE A 60 0.79 -4.43 -11.88
CA ILE A 60 0.41 -5.79 -12.32
C ILE A 60 -0.56 -6.43 -11.32
N THR A 61 -0.37 -6.16 -10.03
CA THR A 61 -1.06 -6.86 -8.94
C THR A 61 -2.02 -5.96 -8.14
N ASN A 62 -2.03 -4.66 -8.41
CA ASN A 62 -2.86 -3.69 -7.69
C ASN A 62 -3.35 -2.61 -8.65
N ILE A 63 -4.50 -2.02 -8.32
CA ILE A 63 -4.98 -0.79 -8.95
C ILE A 63 -4.72 0.35 -7.99
N LEU A 64 -4.12 1.42 -8.50
CA LEU A 64 -3.75 2.59 -7.72
C LEU A 64 -4.57 3.79 -8.17
N TYR A 65 -5.11 4.52 -7.19
CA TYR A 65 -5.73 5.81 -7.41
C TYR A 65 -4.92 6.90 -6.72
N LEU A 66 -4.55 7.93 -7.46
CA LEU A 66 -4.08 9.19 -6.89
C LEU A 66 -5.29 10.04 -6.53
N VAL A 67 -5.37 10.44 -5.27
CA VAL A 67 -6.43 11.32 -4.79
C VAL A 67 -5.80 12.65 -4.39
N HIS A 68 -6.23 13.71 -5.02
CA HIS A 68 -5.71 15.06 -4.85
C HIS A 68 -6.78 15.99 -4.27
N HIS A 69 -6.48 16.56 -3.13
CA HIS A 69 -7.26 17.63 -2.51
C HIS A 69 -6.79 18.96 -3.08
N LYS A 70 -7.58 19.59 -3.96
CA LYS A 70 -7.18 20.77 -4.75
C LYS A 70 -6.85 21.98 -3.87
N SER A 71 -7.72 22.29 -2.91
CA SER A 71 -7.56 23.49 -2.06
C SER A 71 -6.35 23.43 -1.14
N THR A 72 -5.98 22.24 -0.63
CA THR A 72 -4.82 22.08 0.26
C THR A 72 -3.57 21.59 -0.46
N ASN A 73 -3.70 21.16 -1.72
CA ASN A 73 -2.68 20.48 -2.52
C ASN A 73 -2.13 19.18 -1.88
N GLN A 74 -2.86 18.61 -0.93
CA GLN A 74 -2.53 17.32 -0.33
C GLN A 74 -2.84 16.18 -1.31
N LYS A 75 -2.03 15.13 -1.26
CA LYS A 75 -2.20 13.95 -2.11
C LYS A 75 -2.06 12.67 -1.31
N VAL A 76 -2.89 11.69 -1.62
CA VAL A 76 -2.80 10.34 -1.06
C VAL A 76 -2.95 9.31 -2.17
N ILE A 77 -2.48 8.09 -1.91
CA ILE A 77 -2.66 6.93 -2.80
C ILE A 77 -3.67 5.99 -2.16
N VAL A 78 -4.66 5.59 -2.92
CA VAL A 78 -5.56 4.49 -2.59
C VAL A 78 -5.13 3.27 -3.40
N ARG A 79 -4.67 2.24 -2.71
CA ARG A 79 -4.24 0.97 -3.30
C ARG A 79 -5.32 -0.07 -3.12
N VAL A 80 -5.88 -0.53 -4.24
CA VAL A 80 -6.83 -1.64 -4.27
C VAL A 80 -6.09 -2.91 -4.65
N TYR A 81 -6.22 -3.96 -3.85
CA TYR A 81 -5.57 -5.25 -4.10
C TYR A 81 -6.21 -5.96 -5.28
N GLY A 82 -5.38 -6.46 -6.18
CA GLY A 82 -5.84 -7.24 -7.33
C GLY A 82 -6.52 -8.55 -6.91
N ARG A 83 -7.52 -8.95 -7.67
CA ARG A 83 -8.24 -10.21 -7.42
C ARG A 83 -7.29 -11.40 -7.44
N GLY A 84 -7.46 -12.33 -6.52
CA GLY A 84 -6.64 -13.56 -6.43
C GLY A 84 -5.23 -13.36 -5.86
N THR A 85 -4.75 -12.13 -5.66
CA THR A 85 -3.38 -11.90 -5.15
C THR A 85 -3.18 -12.36 -3.71
N HIS A 86 -4.25 -12.55 -2.94
CA HIS A 86 -4.20 -13.11 -1.59
C HIS A 86 -3.66 -14.56 -1.55
N ALA A 87 -3.72 -15.29 -2.66
CA ALA A 87 -3.13 -16.63 -2.77
C ALA A 87 -1.58 -16.59 -2.67
N PHE A 88 -0.96 -15.47 -3.08
CA PHE A 88 0.49 -15.32 -3.12
C PHE A 88 1.03 -14.34 -2.08
N ILE A 89 0.22 -13.36 -1.68
CA ILE A 89 0.62 -12.26 -0.81
C ILE A 89 -0.17 -12.32 0.49
N ASP A 90 0.54 -12.52 1.60
CA ASP A 90 -0.03 -12.35 2.94
C ASP A 90 -0.25 -10.85 3.21
N ARG A 91 -1.48 -10.39 2.99
CA ARG A 91 -1.85 -9.00 3.15
C ARG A 91 -1.81 -8.52 4.60
N SER A 92 -2.00 -9.43 5.56
CA SER A 92 -1.89 -9.09 6.97
C SER A 92 -0.45 -8.72 7.30
N THR A 93 0.48 -9.59 7.01
CA THR A 93 1.92 -9.34 7.19
C THR A 93 2.38 -8.10 6.40
N GLU A 94 1.98 -7.95 5.14
CA GLU A 94 2.32 -6.78 4.33
C GLU A 94 1.88 -5.46 4.98
N ASN A 95 0.67 -5.39 5.51
CA ASN A 95 0.14 -4.17 6.14
C ASN A 95 0.83 -3.87 7.49
N VAL A 96 1.15 -4.89 8.29
CA VAL A 96 1.93 -4.73 9.53
C VAL A 96 3.31 -4.15 9.22
N VAL A 97 4.01 -4.72 8.23
CA VAL A 97 5.32 -4.20 7.77
C VAL A 97 5.18 -2.76 7.31
N PHE A 98 4.19 -2.46 6.46
CA PHE A 98 4.00 -1.13 5.90
C PHE A 98 3.70 -0.09 7.00
N ALA A 99 2.82 -0.42 7.95
CA ALA A 99 2.50 0.46 9.07
C ALA A 99 3.72 0.76 9.94
N GLU A 100 4.54 -0.26 10.23
CA GLU A 100 5.75 -0.09 11.03
C GLU A 100 6.83 0.74 10.29
N MET A 101 7.02 0.50 8.99
CA MET A 101 7.91 1.31 8.16
C MET A 101 7.46 2.77 8.10
N SER A 102 6.16 3.01 8.03
CA SER A 102 5.58 4.35 8.13
C SER A 102 5.89 5.00 9.47
N ARG A 103 5.68 4.29 10.58
CA ARG A 103 5.95 4.77 11.94
C ARG A 103 7.43 5.15 12.16
N LEU A 104 8.33 4.41 11.55
CA LEU A 104 9.78 4.64 11.62
C LEU A 104 10.30 5.66 10.60
N GLY A 105 9.43 6.22 9.77
CA GLY A 105 9.82 7.18 8.74
C GLY A 105 10.71 6.60 7.63
N VAL A 106 10.62 5.28 7.40
CA VAL A 106 11.37 4.57 6.36
C VAL A 106 10.54 4.33 5.12
N GLY A 107 9.21 4.44 5.23
CA GLY A 107 8.24 4.27 4.14
C GLY A 107 7.23 5.41 4.06
N PRO A 108 6.32 5.36 3.08
CA PRO A 108 5.21 6.31 2.98
C PRO A 108 4.31 6.25 4.20
N THR A 109 3.58 7.32 4.46
CA THR A 109 2.60 7.34 5.56
C THR A 109 1.55 6.26 5.36
N PHE A 110 1.26 5.49 6.41
CA PHE A 110 0.13 4.58 6.48
C PHE A 110 -1.04 5.30 7.12
N PHE A 111 -2.10 5.55 6.36
CA PHE A 111 -3.32 6.19 6.91
C PHE A 111 -4.29 5.16 7.46
N GLY A 112 -4.41 4.00 6.83
CA GLY A 112 -5.29 2.93 7.24
C GLY A 112 -5.63 1.97 6.11
N ARG A 113 -6.39 0.92 6.45
CA ARG A 113 -6.81 -0.09 5.49
C ARG A 113 -8.33 -0.25 5.43
N PHE A 114 -8.81 -0.74 4.33
CA PHE A 114 -10.20 -1.13 4.10
C PHE A 114 -10.22 -2.57 3.55
N THR A 115 -11.39 -3.16 3.42
CA THR A 115 -11.56 -4.60 3.13
C THR A 115 -10.64 -5.14 2.03
N ASN A 116 -10.53 -4.42 0.91
CA ASN A 116 -9.69 -4.87 -0.22
C ASN A 116 -8.57 -3.90 -0.61
N GLY A 117 -8.05 -3.12 0.37
CA GLY A 117 -6.99 -2.16 0.08
C GLY A 117 -6.47 -1.38 1.26
N ARG A 118 -5.69 -0.34 0.98
CA ARG A 118 -5.19 0.62 1.97
C ARG A 118 -5.07 2.03 1.39
N VAL A 119 -5.01 3.01 2.28
CA VAL A 119 -4.68 4.40 1.97
C VAL A 119 -3.29 4.71 2.47
N GLU A 120 -2.43 5.20 1.58
CA GLU A 120 -1.03 5.49 1.84
C GLU A 120 -0.66 6.91 1.37
N GLY A 121 0.40 7.47 1.96
CA GLY A 121 0.89 8.79 1.61
C GLY A 121 1.48 8.84 0.20
N TYR A 122 1.25 9.95 -0.49
CA TYR A 122 1.88 10.21 -1.78
C TYR A 122 3.32 10.71 -1.56
N LEU A 123 4.28 10.08 -2.22
CA LEU A 123 5.66 10.55 -2.24
C LEU A 123 5.87 11.48 -3.44
N HIS A 124 6.27 12.72 -3.18
CA HIS A 124 6.67 13.69 -4.20
C HIS A 124 8.07 13.33 -4.74
N ALA A 125 8.17 12.22 -5.46
CA ALA A 125 9.44 11.69 -5.96
C ALA A 125 9.29 11.18 -7.39
N LYS A 126 10.43 11.03 -8.05
CA LYS A 126 10.53 10.38 -9.36
C LYS A 126 11.35 9.10 -9.22
N ALA A 127 11.00 8.07 -9.97
CA ALA A 127 11.83 6.89 -10.09
C ALA A 127 13.18 7.28 -10.71
N LEU A 128 14.25 6.70 -10.18
CA LEU A 128 15.60 6.90 -10.74
C LEU A 128 15.70 6.20 -12.10
N THR A 129 16.44 6.84 -13.01
CA THR A 129 16.84 6.19 -14.27
C THR A 129 18.01 5.23 -14.04
N TYR A 130 18.29 4.37 -15.02
CA TYR A 130 19.43 3.45 -14.93
C TYR A 130 20.74 4.20 -14.69
N ASP A 131 20.99 5.28 -15.44
CA ASP A 131 22.23 6.06 -15.31
C ASP A 131 22.36 6.69 -13.91
N GLN A 132 21.25 7.12 -13.32
CA GLN A 132 21.25 7.64 -11.96
C GLN A 132 21.53 6.57 -10.89
N LEU A 133 21.19 5.29 -11.15
CA LEU A 133 21.48 4.20 -10.21
C LEU A 133 22.98 3.92 -10.07
N VAL A 134 23.78 4.24 -11.09
CA VAL A 134 25.23 4.02 -11.11
C VAL A 134 26.04 5.30 -10.91
N ASP A 135 25.37 6.41 -10.66
CA ASP A 135 25.98 7.72 -10.41
C ASP A 135 26.66 7.74 -9.04
N ASP A 136 27.93 8.16 -9.01
CA ASP A 136 28.79 8.16 -7.81
C ASP A 136 28.25 9.06 -6.68
N GLU A 137 27.45 10.06 -7.00
CA GLU A 137 26.82 10.93 -6.01
C GLU A 137 25.51 10.33 -5.48
N ILE A 138 24.81 9.49 -6.25
CA ILE A 138 23.49 8.95 -5.94
C ILE A 138 23.56 7.57 -5.28
N TYR A 139 24.39 6.63 -5.78
CA TYR A 139 24.38 5.26 -5.27
C TYR A 139 24.70 5.13 -3.76
N PRO A 140 25.53 5.98 -3.12
CA PRO A 140 25.75 5.89 -1.68
C PRO A 140 24.48 6.18 -0.87
N HIS A 141 23.62 7.07 -1.36
CA HIS A 141 22.32 7.36 -0.74
C HIS A 141 21.38 6.19 -0.88
N ILE A 142 21.38 5.50 -2.03
CA ILE A 142 20.59 4.27 -2.24
C ILE A 142 21.06 3.18 -1.27
N ALA A 143 22.37 2.96 -1.18
CA ALA A 143 22.96 1.97 -0.27
C ALA A 143 22.62 2.28 1.20
N SER A 144 22.70 3.54 1.60
CA SER A 144 22.32 3.99 2.94
C SER A 144 20.83 3.76 3.22
N ALA A 145 19.94 4.06 2.27
CA ALA A 145 18.51 3.82 2.41
C ALA A 145 18.19 2.32 2.52
N LEU A 146 18.82 1.48 1.72
CA LEU A 146 18.70 0.02 1.79
C LEU A 146 19.23 -0.53 3.12
N ALA A 147 20.36 -0.03 3.62
CA ALA A 147 20.89 -0.42 4.91
C ALA A 147 19.93 -0.08 6.05
N ARG A 148 19.32 1.10 6.04
CA ARG A 148 18.29 1.47 7.01
C ARG A 148 17.08 0.53 6.92
N PHE A 149 16.61 0.23 5.73
CA PHE A 149 15.50 -0.69 5.50
C PHE A 149 15.83 -2.09 6.04
N HIS A 150 16.99 -2.67 5.72
CA HIS A 150 17.41 -4.00 6.17
C HIS A 150 17.65 -4.08 7.68
N ASN A 151 18.08 -2.99 8.31
CA ASN A 151 18.27 -2.94 9.75
C ASN A 151 17.00 -2.58 10.53
N THR A 152 15.86 -2.41 9.87
CA THR A 152 14.60 -2.14 10.53
C THR A 152 14.09 -3.41 11.22
N CYS A 153 13.95 -3.35 12.53
CA CYS A 153 13.37 -4.43 13.33
C CYS A 153 11.85 -4.25 13.40
N ILE A 154 11.11 -5.29 13.06
CA ILE A 154 9.65 -5.35 13.17
C ILE A 154 9.31 -6.42 14.21
N PRO A 155 9.06 -6.05 15.48
CA PRO A 155 8.87 -7.02 16.57
C PRO A 155 7.75 -8.02 16.30
N GLN A 156 6.67 -7.59 15.65
CA GLN A 156 5.52 -8.44 15.29
C GLN A 156 5.89 -9.59 14.35
N LEU A 157 7.01 -9.48 13.63
CA LEU A 157 7.50 -10.48 12.69
C LEU A 157 8.70 -11.28 13.22
N ALA A 158 9.06 -11.13 14.48
CA ALA A 158 10.22 -11.82 15.05
C ALA A 158 10.16 -13.35 14.86
N ALA A 159 8.98 -13.95 15.01
CA ALA A 159 8.78 -15.38 14.77
C ALA A 159 8.97 -15.78 13.31
N VAL A 160 8.54 -14.94 12.36
CA VAL A 160 8.74 -15.16 10.92
C VAL A 160 10.21 -14.99 10.55
N ALA A 161 10.88 -13.98 11.13
CA ALA A 161 12.30 -13.71 10.89
C ALA A 161 13.20 -14.84 11.41
N ALA A 162 12.78 -15.56 12.46
CA ALA A 162 13.49 -16.72 13.01
C ALA A 162 13.34 -17.98 12.15
N ASP A 163 12.45 -17.97 11.15
CA ASP A 163 12.20 -19.09 10.26
C ASP A 163 13.18 -19.11 9.08
N ASN A 164 14.24 -19.86 9.22
CA ASN A 164 15.26 -20.02 8.17
C ASN A 164 14.74 -20.72 6.89
N PHE A 165 13.54 -21.30 6.93
CA PHE A 165 12.93 -22.02 5.80
C PHE A 165 11.81 -21.25 5.12
N PHE A 166 11.61 -19.99 5.48
CA PHE A 166 10.53 -19.16 4.93
C PHE A 166 10.46 -19.17 3.39
N LEU A 167 11.61 -19.00 2.72
CA LEU A 167 11.66 -18.98 1.25
C LEU A 167 11.21 -20.31 0.65
N TRP A 168 11.69 -21.43 1.18
CA TRP A 168 11.34 -22.77 0.68
C TRP A 168 9.87 -23.08 0.87
N ARG A 169 9.30 -22.72 2.03
CA ARG A 169 7.86 -22.86 2.26
C ARG A 169 7.02 -22.04 1.29
N LYS A 170 7.48 -20.83 0.93
CA LYS A 170 6.80 -20.02 -0.09
C LYS A 170 6.87 -20.66 -1.48
N ILE A 171 7.99 -21.26 -1.82
CA ILE A 171 8.15 -22.00 -3.08
C ILE A 171 7.20 -23.18 -3.11
N ASP A 172 7.10 -23.97 -2.05
CA ASP A 172 6.18 -25.11 -1.94
C ASP A 172 4.72 -24.69 -2.12
N VAL A 173 4.32 -23.57 -1.51
CA VAL A 173 2.98 -22.99 -1.69
C VAL A 173 2.73 -22.62 -3.15
N PHE A 174 3.70 -22.02 -3.83
CA PHE A 174 3.56 -21.66 -5.25
C PHE A 174 3.44 -22.88 -6.14
N PHE A 175 4.20 -23.95 -5.89
CA PHE A 175 4.06 -25.21 -6.61
C PHE A 175 2.69 -25.83 -6.38
N SER A 176 2.20 -25.89 -5.14
CA SER A 176 0.88 -26.43 -4.83
C SER A 176 -0.26 -25.68 -5.54
N ILE A 177 -0.15 -24.35 -5.63
CA ILE A 177 -1.11 -23.53 -6.38
C ILE A 177 -1.03 -23.83 -7.87
N ALA A 178 0.18 -23.93 -8.43
CA ALA A 178 0.38 -24.24 -9.85
C ALA A 178 -0.17 -25.62 -10.21
N GLU A 179 0.07 -26.63 -9.39
CA GLU A 179 -0.48 -27.97 -9.57
C GLU A 179 -2.01 -27.96 -9.60
N GLY A 180 -2.66 -27.23 -8.67
CA GLY A 180 -4.12 -27.11 -8.65
C GLY A 180 -4.71 -26.39 -9.86
N ILE A 181 -3.92 -25.54 -10.56
CA ILE A 181 -4.38 -24.83 -11.77
C ILE A 181 -4.16 -25.67 -13.04
N PHE A 182 -3.04 -26.40 -13.13
CA PHE A 182 -2.65 -27.07 -14.37
C PHE A 182 -3.09 -28.52 -14.45
N PHE A 183 -3.44 -29.16 -13.34
CA PHE A 183 -3.77 -30.59 -13.27
C PHE A 183 -5.18 -30.86 -12.71
N ALA A 184 -6.00 -29.82 -12.51
CA ALA A 184 -7.43 -29.92 -12.18
C ALA A 184 -8.30 -29.80 -13.46
#